data_ac07e89883efc5a78dfd08addb5fc54c
#
_entry.id   ac07e89883efc5a78dfd08addb5fc54c
#
_cell.length_a   1.000
_cell.length_b   1.000
_cell.length_c   1.000
_cell.angle_alpha   90.00
_cell.angle_beta   90.00
_cell.angle_gamma   90.00
#
_symmetry.space_group_name_H-M   'P 1'
#
loop_
_entity.id
_entity.type
_entity.pdbx_description
1 polymer ?
#
loop_
_entity_poly.entity_id
_entity_poly.type
_entity_poly.pdbx_seq_one_letter_code
_entity_poly.pdbx_strand_id
1 'polypeptide(L)'
;MINKRRKFLKSACAPVVFSMFGVSLIEACSKGDDSPTVNNLNNQDNTSGSNSNNSVTINLEDSNFSSLNNVGGWINYSAENMLLLRITSTEIRAFSNVCPHQGTQNRWSYSNSKFSCAQHNRSFEDSCSGGLTCYTATLQGSILTVTR
;
A
#
# COMPACT_ATOMS: atom_id res chain seq x y z
N MET A 1 -18.39 36.10 -31.01
CA MET A 1 -17.30 35.55 -30.19
C MET A 1 -17.23 34.05 -30.41
N ILE A 2 -16.12 33.55 -30.92
CA ILE A 2 -16.04 32.29 -31.68
C ILE A 2 -15.59 31.16 -30.74
N ASN A 3 -16.46 30.15 -30.61
CA ASN A 3 -16.17 28.92 -29.88
C ASN A 3 -15.20 28.02 -30.67
N LYS A 4 -13.96 27.89 -30.21
CA LYS A 4 -13.00 26.91 -30.75
C LYS A 4 -13.26 25.53 -30.17
N ARG A 5 -13.99 24.71 -30.88
CA ARG A 5 -14.11 23.28 -30.63
C ARG A 5 -12.79 22.61 -31.02
N ARG A 6 -12.14 21.97 -30.04
CA ARG A 6 -10.92 21.18 -30.25
C ARG A 6 -11.28 19.89 -30.98
N LYS A 7 -10.72 19.77 -32.20
CA LYS A 7 -10.82 18.54 -33.00
C LYS A 7 -9.90 17.48 -32.36
N PHE A 8 -10.49 16.38 -31.93
CA PHE A 8 -9.75 15.16 -31.59
C PHE A 8 -9.26 14.51 -32.88
N LEU A 9 -7.95 14.46 -33.05
CA LEU A 9 -7.32 13.70 -34.11
C LEU A 9 -7.43 12.21 -33.77
N LYS A 10 -8.19 11.49 -34.56
CA LYS A 10 -8.18 10.04 -34.61
C LYS A 10 -6.85 9.60 -35.23
N SER A 11 -5.95 9.08 -34.43
CA SER A 11 -4.77 8.39 -34.93
C SER A 11 -5.16 6.95 -35.24
N ALA A 12 -5.21 6.62 -36.50
CA ALA A 12 -5.43 5.26 -36.97
C ALA A 12 -4.10 4.50 -36.86
N CYS A 13 -4.05 3.51 -35.98
CA CYS A 13 -2.96 2.54 -35.97
C CYS A 13 -3.18 1.52 -37.08
N ALA A 14 -2.30 1.51 -38.06
CA ALA A 14 -2.23 0.49 -39.10
C ALA A 14 -1.70 -0.82 -38.51
N PRO A 15 -2.23 -1.99 -38.90
CA PRO A 15 -1.68 -3.27 -38.48
C PRO A 15 -0.43 -3.60 -39.29
N VAL A 16 0.69 -3.73 -38.62
CA VAL A 16 1.90 -4.32 -39.20
C VAL A 16 1.74 -5.82 -39.11
N VAL A 17 1.53 -6.43 -40.26
CA VAL A 17 1.56 -7.88 -40.44
C VAL A 17 3.01 -8.30 -40.46
N PHE A 18 3.46 -9.01 -39.45
CA PHE A 18 4.70 -9.79 -39.50
C PHE A 18 4.33 -11.28 -39.55
N SER A 19 4.36 -11.79 -40.76
CA SER A 19 4.37 -13.23 -41.01
C SER A 19 5.76 -13.81 -40.80
N MET A 20 5.75 -15.10 -40.47
CA MET A 20 6.82 -16.05 -40.53
C MET A 20 7.76 -16.11 -39.32
N PHE A 21 7.56 -17.04 -38.41
CA PHE A 21 8.21 -18.32 -38.33
C PHE A 21 7.54 -19.15 -37.21
N GLY A 22 7.12 -20.34 -37.59
CA GLY A 22 6.41 -21.25 -36.74
C GLY A 22 7.27 -21.85 -35.62
N VAL A 23 6.64 -22.05 -34.49
CA VAL A 23 6.93 -23.13 -33.55
C VAL A 23 5.66 -23.53 -32.82
N SER A 24 5.24 -24.75 -33.07
CA SER A 24 4.50 -25.72 -32.28
C SER A 24 3.63 -25.24 -31.10
N LEU A 25 2.36 -25.43 -31.30
CA LEU A 25 1.37 -25.73 -30.26
C LEU A 25 1.76 -27.05 -29.56
N ILE A 26 1.93 -27.02 -28.25
CA ILE A 26 1.81 -28.18 -27.40
C ILE A 26 0.71 -27.87 -26.39
N GLU A 27 -0.49 -28.31 -26.70
CA GLU A 27 -1.50 -28.62 -25.70
C GLU A 27 -1.03 -29.83 -24.91
N ALA A 28 -0.93 -29.73 -23.62
CA ALA A 28 -0.87 -30.87 -22.73
C ALA A 28 -1.67 -30.56 -21.46
N CYS A 29 -2.94 -30.92 -21.49
CA CYS A 29 -3.64 -31.29 -20.27
C CYS A 29 -3.01 -32.61 -19.78
N SER A 30 -2.49 -32.63 -18.55
CA SER A 30 -2.38 -33.86 -17.80
C SER A 30 -2.44 -33.63 -16.31
N LYS A 31 -3.39 -34.28 -15.68
CA LYS A 31 -3.50 -34.51 -14.24
C LYS A 31 -2.32 -35.37 -13.79
N GLY A 32 -1.85 -35.14 -12.57
CA GLY A 32 -0.98 -36.10 -11.88
C GLY A 32 -0.19 -35.46 -10.76
N ASP A 33 -0.43 -35.94 -9.55
CA ASP A 33 0.31 -35.70 -8.32
C ASP A 33 1.83 -35.86 -8.48
N ASP A 34 2.55 -35.07 -7.74
CA ASP A 34 3.68 -35.38 -6.86
C ASP A 34 4.67 -34.23 -6.76
N SER A 35 5.00 -33.87 -5.53
CA SER A 35 6.12 -33.02 -5.13
C SER A 35 7.46 -33.67 -5.53
N PRO A 36 8.57 -32.96 -5.84
CA PRO A 36 9.32 -32.24 -4.80
C PRO A 36 10.04 -30.94 -5.24
N THR A 37 10.24 -30.10 -4.25
CA THR A 37 11.36 -29.17 -4.01
C THR A 37 12.41 -28.98 -5.09
N VAL A 38 12.56 -27.75 -5.59
CA VAL A 38 13.88 -27.13 -5.86
C VAL A 38 13.75 -25.60 -5.81
N ASN A 39 14.67 -25.02 -5.04
CA ASN A 39 14.97 -23.60 -4.92
C ASN A 39 15.24 -22.97 -6.28
N ASN A 40 14.73 -21.80 -6.53
CA ASN A 40 15.44 -20.84 -7.34
C ASN A 40 15.21 -19.41 -6.82
N LEU A 41 16.32 -18.81 -6.43
CA LEU A 41 16.48 -17.43 -6.00
C LEU A 41 16.30 -16.49 -7.21
N ASN A 42 15.91 -15.28 -6.87
CA ASN A 42 15.99 -14.05 -7.63
C ASN A 42 14.82 -13.76 -8.59
N ASN A 43 13.82 -13.06 -8.03
CA ASN A 43 13.37 -11.83 -8.67
C ASN A 43 12.86 -10.88 -7.60
N GLN A 44 13.57 -9.76 -7.51
CA GLN A 44 13.26 -8.65 -6.63
C GLN A 44 12.14 -7.85 -7.28
N ASP A 45 10.91 -8.32 -7.09
CA ASP A 45 9.73 -7.55 -7.43
C ASP A 45 9.19 -6.91 -6.16
N ASN A 46 9.35 -5.62 -6.12
CA ASN A 46 8.87 -4.72 -5.06
C ASN A 46 7.35 -4.56 -5.22
N THR A 47 6.62 -5.66 -5.11
CA THR A 47 5.17 -5.67 -5.16
C THR A 47 4.65 -5.77 -3.74
N SER A 48 4.04 -4.68 -3.24
CA SER A 48 3.13 -4.70 -2.09
C SER A 48 2.08 -5.79 -2.32
N GLY A 49 2.39 -7.00 -1.90
CA GLY A 49 1.49 -8.15 -2.01
C GLY A 49 0.30 -7.96 -1.08
N SER A 50 -0.83 -7.60 -1.63
CA SER A 50 -2.11 -7.73 -0.98
C SER A 50 -2.42 -9.20 -0.77
N ASN A 51 -1.94 -9.77 0.31
CA ASN A 51 -2.33 -11.10 0.74
C ASN A 51 -3.75 -11.06 1.29
N SER A 52 -4.56 -11.97 0.84
CA SER A 52 -5.98 -12.24 1.11
C SER A 52 -6.34 -12.50 2.59
N ASN A 53 -5.46 -12.20 3.52
CA ASN A 53 -5.64 -12.24 4.96
C ASN A 53 -5.40 -10.84 5.51
N ASN A 54 -6.36 -9.94 5.44
CA ASN A 54 -6.48 -8.69 6.25
C ASN A 54 -5.15 -8.10 6.83
N SER A 55 -4.00 -8.51 6.33
CA SER A 55 -2.67 -8.10 6.76
C SER A 55 -1.85 -7.49 5.62
N VAL A 56 -1.11 -6.44 5.94
CA VAL A 56 -0.25 -5.68 5.03
C VAL A 56 1.18 -5.76 5.53
N THR A 57 2.11 -6.08 4.65
CA THR A 57 3.55 -6.12 4.94
C THR A 57 4.23 -4.91 4.29
N ILE A 58 5.00 -4.18 5.07
CA ILE A 58 5.67 -2.93 4.70
C ILE A 58 7.16 -3.06 4.98
N ASN A 59 8.01 -2.80 3.99
CA ASN A 59 9.44 -2.65 4.19
C ASN A 59 9.77 -1.19 4.53
N LEU A 60 10.25 -0.93 5.73
CA LEU A 60 10.60 0.41 6.21
C LEU A 60 11.89 0.98 5.58
N GLU A 61 12.66 0.17 4.85
CA GLU A 61 13.82 0.64 4.08
C GLU A 61 13.40 1.38 2.80
N ASP A 62 12.15 1.20 2.37
CA ASP A 62 11.61 1.97 1.25
C ASP A 62 11.57 3.47 1.63
N SER A 63 12.06 4.31 0.73
CA SER A 63 12.14 5.76 0.89
C SER A 63 10.79 6.42 1.22
N ASN A 64 9.69 5.81 0.79
CA ASN A 64 8.33 6.27 1.10
C ASN A 64 8.02 6.25 2.60
N PHE A 65 8.72 5.43 3.38
CA PHE A 65 8.54 5.29 4.83
C PHE A 65 9.66 5.95 5.65
N SER A 66 10.51 6.76 5.04
CA SER A 66 11.65 7.42 5.69
C SER A 66 11.26 8.26 6.91
N SER A 67 10.06 8.84 6.94
CA SER A 67 9.56 9.55 8.11
C SER A 67 9.41 8.66 9.34
N LEU A 68 9.22 7.34 9.16
CA LEU A 68 9.14 6.37 10.26
C LEU A 68 10.51 5.96 10.82
N ASN A 69 11.63 6.47 10.32
CA ASN A 69 12.96 6.17 10.85
C ASN A 69 13.20 6.77 12.23
N ASN A 70 12.48 7.82 12.59
CA ASN A 70 12.63 8.53 13.85
C ASN A 70 11.40 8.34 14.74
N VAL A 71 11.63 8.28 16.06
CA VAL A 71 10.55 8.28 17.06
C VAL A 71 9.71 9.56 16.91
N GLY A 72 8.39 9.42 16.91
CA GLY A 72 7.44 10.48 16.62
C GLY A 72 7.22 10.72 15.11
N GLY A 73 7.99 10.06 14.25
CA GLY A 73 7.75 10.07 12.81
C GLY A 73 6.47 9.34 12.46
N TRP A 74 5.71 9.90 11.53
CA TRP A 74 4.43 9.35 11.13
C TRP A 74 4.18 9.52 9.64
N ILE A 75 3.23 8.75 9.11
CA ILE A 75 2.79 8.83 7.71
C ILE A 75 1.30 8.50 7.61
N ASN A 76 0.59 9.19 6.73
CA ASN A 76 -0.71 8.75 6.23
C ASN A 76 -0.49 7.85 5.01
N TYR A 77 -0.47 6.55 5.23
CA TYR A 77 -0.34 5.55 4.17
C TYR A 77 -1.70 5.30 3.52
N SER A 78 -2.07 6.20 2.61
CA SER A 78 -3.40 6.26 2.00
C SER A 78 -3.71 5.06 1.10
N ALA A 79 -2.71 4.42 0.50
CA ALA A 79 -2.89 3.22 -0.30
C ALA A 79 -3.54 2.07 0.50
N GLU A 80 -3.27 2.03 1.81
CA GLU A 80 -3.79 1.01 2.71
C GLU A 80 -4.73 1.58 3.79
N ASN A 81 -5.17 2.82 3.63
CA ASN A 81 -6.05 3.51 4.58
C ASN A 81 -5.56 3.48 6.03
N MET A 82 -4.26 3.73 6.24
CA MET A 82 -3.62 3.67 7.55
C MET A 82 -2.90 4.96 7.91
N LEU A 83 -2.88 5.27 9.21
CA LEU A 83 -1.92 6.15 9.85
C LEU A 83 -0.89 5.27 10.55
N LEU A 84 0.38 5.45 10.26
CA LEU A 84 1.48 4.76 10.91
C LEU A 84 2.27 5.76 11.74
N LEU A 85 2.64 5.39 12.96
CA LEU A 85 3.38 6.25 13.89
C LEU A 85 4.45 5.44 14.61
N ARG A 86 5.70 5.88 14.54
CA ARG A 86 6.77 5.28 15.34
C ARG A 86 6.74 5.82 16.77
N ILE A 87 6.42 4.95 17.71
CA ILE A 87 6.32 5.27 19.15
C ILE A 87 7.69 5.14 19.83
N THR A 88 8.41 4.06 19.53
CA THR A 88 9.77 3.80 20.04
C THR A 88 10.66 3.29 18.91
N SER A 89 11.92 3.01 19.20
CA SER A 89 12.82 2.37 18.25
C SER A 89 12.31 1.00 17.75
N THR A 90 11.49 0.32 18.56
CA THR A 90 11.00 -1.03 18.30
C THR A 90 9.48 -1.14 18.16
N GLU A 91 8.75 -0.03 18.32
CA GLU A 91 7.28 -0.02 18.27
C GLU A 91 6.77 0.97 17.23
N ILE A 92 5.94 0.46 16.33
CA ILE A 92 5.09 1.27 15.43
C ILE A 92 3.64 0.95 15.72
N ARG A 93 2.82 1.97 15.85
CA ARG A 93 1.35 1.84 15.93
C ARG A 93 0.74 2.13 14.58
N ALA A 94 -0.29 1.37 14.28
CA ALA A 94 -1.08 1.51 13.08
C ALA A 94 -2.54 1.76 13.43
N PHE A 95 -3.13 2.76 12.77
CA PHE A 95 -4.52 3.13 12.98
C PHE A 95 -5.23 3.26 11.63
N SER A 96 -6.55 3.15 11.62
CA SER A 96 -7.34 3.57 10.48
C SER A 96 -7.16 5.06 10.21
N ASN A 97 -6.96 5.45 8.95
CA ASN A 97 -6.98 6.86 8.57
C ASN A 97 -8.39 7.39 8.31
N VAL A 98 -9.42 6.54 8.48
CA VAL A 98 -10.81 6.95 8.36
C VAL A 98 -11.22 7.69 9.63
N CYS A 99 -11.45 9.00 9.52
CA CYS A 99 -11.88 9.80 10.66
C CYS A 99 -13.24 9.30 11.19
N PRO A 100 -13.34 8.89 12.48
CA PRO A 100 -14.59 8.35 13.04
C PRO A 100 -15.76 9.33 12.97
N HIS A 101 -15.49 10.63 12.84
CA HIS A 101 -16.51 11.65 12.81
C HIS A 101 -17.27 11.70 11.46
N GLN A 102 -16.55 11.74 10.32
CA GLN A 102 -17.15 11.89 8.98
C GLN A 102 -16.37 11.18 7.88
N GLY A 103 -15.56 10.19 8.19
CA GLY A 103 -14.89 9.35 7.19
C GLY A 103 -13.76 10.00 6.39
N THR A 104 -13.34 11.24 6.74
CA THR A 104 -12.22 11.91 6.06
C THR A 104 -10.92 11.14 6.26
N GLN A 105 -10.12 10.97 5.19
CA GLN A 105 -8.91 10.14 5.19
C GLN A 105 -7.61 10.91 4.94
N ASN A 106 -7.68 12.12 4.39
CA ASN A 106 -6.52 12.83 3.84
C ASN A 106 -6.18 14.16 4.53
N ARG A 107 -6.79 14.45 5.67
CA ARG A 107 -6.65 15.73 6.40
C ARG A 107 -6.09 15.53 7.81
N TRP A 108 -5.05 14.69 7.91
CA TRP A 108 -4.42 14.37 9.18
C TRP A 108 -3.18 15.21 9.43
N SER A 109 -2.95 15.54 10.66
CA SER A 109 -1.70 16.05 11.23
C SER A 109 -1.42 15.33 12.54
N TYR A 110 -0.15 15.32 12.96
CA TYR A 110 0.25 14.74 14.24
C TYR A 110 1.09 15.72 15.04
N SER A 111 0.70 15.96 16.25
CA SER A 111 1.44 16.80 17.21
C SER A 111 0.97 16.52 18.63
N ASN A 112 1.85 16.73 19.62
CA ASN A 112 1.51 16.58 21.05
C ASN A 112 0.81 15.26 21.37
N SER A 113 1.33 14.13 20.81
CA SER A 113 0.79 12.78 20.99
C SER A 113 -0.68 12.63 20.55
N LYS A 114 -1.10 13.41 19.54
CA LYS A 114 -2.45 13.35 18.99
C LYS A 114 -2.44 13.44 17.49
N PHE A 115 -3.29 12.64 16.86
CA PHE A 115 -3.71 12.82 15.48
C PHE A 115 -4.88 13.80 15.42
N SER A 116 -4.77 14.81 14.59
CA SER A 116 -5.82 15.82 14.40
C SER A 116 -6.33 15.79 12.97
N CYS A 117 -7.65 15.64 12.83
CA CYS A 117 -8.34 15.71 11.55
C CYS A 117 -8.79 17.16 11.31
N ALA A 118 -8.19 17.82 10.32
CA ALA A 118 -8.46 19.24 10.03
C ALA A 118 -9.85 19.50 9.46
N GLN A 119 -10.62 18.47 9.09
CA GLN A 119 -11.97 18.66 8.55
C GLN A 119 -12.90 19.34 9.57
N HIS A 120 -12.80 18.97 10.86
CA HIS A 120 -13.63 19.53 11.93
C HIS A 120 -12.84 19.74 13.23
N ASN A 121 -11.51 19.87 13.15
CA ASN A 121 -10.61 20.06 14.28
C ASN A 121 -10.79 19.01 15.40
N ARG A 122 -11.04 17.76 15.00
CA ARG A 122 -11.13 16.63 15.93
C ARG A 122 -9.75 16.03 16.16
N SER A 123 -9.42 15.83 17.43
CA SER A 123 -8.15 15.23 17.85
C SER A 123 -8.38 13.91 18.57
N PHE A 124 -7.46 12.97 18.36
CA PHE A 124 -7.49 11.62 18.88
C PHE A 124 -6.12 11.29 19.45
N GLU A 125 -6.09 10.68 20.64
CA GLU A 125 -4.83 10.23 21.24
C GLU A 125 -4.15 9.18 20.36
N ASP A 126 -2.82 9.10 20.42
CA ASP A 126 -2.03 8.12 19.69
C ASP A 126 -1.98 6.73 20.37
N SER A 127 -2.94 6.46 21.25
CA SER A 127 -3.14 5.18 21.92
C SER A 127 -4.27 4.38 21.29
N CYS A 128 -4.24 3.05 21.44
CA CYS A 128 -5.32 2.19 20.94
C CYS A 128 -6.68 2.41 21.64
N SER A 129 -6.70 3.15 22.75
CA SER A 129 -7.91 3.62 23.43
C SER A 129 -8.28 5.06 23.06
N GLY A 130 -7.52 5.72 22.18
CA GLY A 130 -7.62 7.15 21.87
C GLY A 130 -8.72 7.55 20.89
N GLY A 131 -9.58 6.61 20.50
CA GLY A 131 -10.74 6.88 19.66
C GLY A 131 -10.54 6.61 18.16
N LEU A 132 -9.32 6.34 17.69
CA LEU A 132 -9.07 5.77 16.36
C LEU A 132 -9.14 4.26 16.41
N THR A 133 -9.62 3.63 15.34
CA THR A 133 -9.53 2.17 15.18
C THR A 133 -8.05 1.78 15.10
N CYS A 134 -7.58 0.99 16.06
CA CYS A 134 -6.20 0.52 16.13
C CYS A 134 -6.08 -0.84 15.46
N TYR A 135 -4.98 -1.04 14.72
CA TYR A 135 -4.63 -2.30 14.07
C TYR A 135 -3.48 -2.98 14.84
N THR A 136 -3.40 -4.28 14.74
CA THR A 136 -2.24 -5.02 15.29
C THR A 136 -1.04 -4.79 14.39
N ALA A 137 0.03 -4.23 14.94
CA ALA A 137 1.27 -3.96 14.22
C ALA A 137 2.43 -4.71 14.87
N THR A 138 3.19 -5.45 14.07
CA THR A 138 4.36 -6.21 14.51
C THR A 138 5.57 -5.80 13.69
N LEU A 139 6.63 -5.33 14.35
CA LEU A 139 7.88 -4.93 13.71
C LEU A 139 8.95 -6.00 13.93
N GLN A 140 9.54 -6.50 12.82
CA GLN A 140 10.65 -7.45 12.83
C GLN A 140 11.76 -6.92 11.91
N GLY A 141 12.82 -6.40 12.50
CA GLY A 141 13.87 -5.70 11.75
C GLY A 141 13.30 -4.49 11.01
N SER A 142 13.43 -4.48 9.70
CA SER A 142 12.84 -3.44 8.82
C SER A 142 11.44 -3.78 8.30
N ILE A 143 10.89 -4.94 8.64
CA ILE A 143 9.59 -5.39 8.13
C ILE A 143 8.51 -5.11 9.18
N LEU A 144 7.54 -4.31 8.81
CA LEU A 144 6.33 -4.02 9.57
C LEU A 144 5.15 -4.82 8.98
N THR A 145 4.53 -5.67 9.78
CA THR A 145 3.29 -6.36 9.44
C THR A 145 2.14 -5.76 10.20
N VAL A 146 1.10 -5.32 9.50
CA VAL A 146 -0.12 -4.73 10.08
C VAL A 146 -1.30 -5.62 9.76
N THR A 147 -2.04 -6.04 10.79
CA THR A 147 -3.28 -6.84 10.66
C THR A 147 -4.48 -6.02 11.14
N ARG A 148 -5.54 -6.00 10.31
CA ARG A 148 -6.79 -5.26 10.55
C ARG A 148 -7.83 -6.11 11.25
#